data_0bfb442805039f68268944fd92b224a5
#
_entry.id   0bfb442805039f68268944fd92b224a5
#
_cell.length_a   1.000
_cell.length_b   1.000
_cell.length_c   1.000
_cell.angle_alpha   90.00
_cell.angle_beta   90.00
_cell.angle_gamma   90.00
#
_symmetry.space_group_name_H-M   'P 1'
#
loop_
_entity.id
_entity.type
_entity.pdbx_description
1 polymer ?
#
loop_
_entity_poly.entity_id
_entity_poly.type
_entity_poly.pdbx_seq_one_letter_code
_entity_poly.pdbx_strand_id
1 'polypeptide(L)'
;EAVAQVLAAVDLPLIAQVPLQGSLALAEAAYEAGADALLVAGPARGLAAYEDPRSPAPVEVHGPLLHPLYLQAVREVARRVPLPIIARGGIHTPADAQAFLAQGAMAVAVDSLAYVDPAAVAAVARALEIGP
;
A
#
# COMPACT_ATOMS: atom_id res chain seq x y z
N GLU A 1 7.20 -16.63 -7.38
CA GLU A 1 6.56 -17.53 -8.38
C GLU A 1 5.51 -16.76 -9.22
N ALA A 2 4.47 -16.17 -8.65
CA ALA A 2 3.43 -15.47 -9.41
C ALA A 2 3.97 -14.33 -10.30
N VAL A 3 4.86 -13.47 -9.78
CA VAL A 3 5.49 -12.38 -10.56
C VAL A 3 6.21 -12.94 -11.79
N ALA A 4 7.04 -13.96 -11.63
CA ALA A 4 7.77 -14.56 -12.74
C ALA A 4 6.85 -15.20 -13.80
N GLN A 5 5.73 -15.79 -13.36
CA GLN A 5 4.73 -16.37 -14.27
C GLN A 5 4.04 -15.31 -15.11
N VAL A 6 3.66 -14.17 -14.50
CA VAL A 6 3.03 -13.06 -15.22
C VAL A 6 4.00 -12.43 -16.22
N LEU A 7 5.25 -12.17 -15.80
CA LEU A 7 6.28 -11.61 -16.69
C LEU A 7 6.60 -12.51 -17.89
N ALA A 8 6.51 -13.82 -17.72
CA ALA A 8 6.67 -14.75 -18.85
C ALA A 8 5.51 -14.74 -19.86
N ALA A 9 4.35 -14.21 -19.45
CA ALA A 9 3.13 -14.20 -20.27
C ALA A 9 2.83 -12.85 -20.93
N VAL A 10 3.40 -11.74 -20.44
CA VAL A 10 3.10 -10.39 -20.91
C VAL A 10 4.38 -9.57 -21.04
N ASP A 11 4.40 -8.67 -22.04
CA ASP A 11 5.47 -7.68 -22.23
C ASP A 11 4.96 -6.30 -21.77
N LEU A 12 4.66 -6.20 -20.47
CA LEU A 12 4.15 -4.98 -19.83
C LEU A 12 4.88 -4.76 -18.50
N PRO A 13 5.06 -3.49 -18.06
CA PRO A 13 5.55 -3.21 -16.73
C PRO A 13 4.64 -3.84 -15.65
N LEU A 14 5.26 -4.49 -14.66
CA LEU A 14 4.57 -5.17 -13.59
C LEU A 14 4.71 -4.44 -12.25
N ILE A 15 3.59 -4.03 -11.67
CA ILE A 15 3.52 -3.50 -10.31
C ILE A 15 3.09 -4.65 -9.39
N ALA A 16 3.97 -5.09 -8.50
CA ALA A 16 3.63 -6.14 -7.54
C ALA A 16 3.05 -5.53 -6.26
N GLN A 17 1.82 -5.94 -5.90
CA GLN A 17 1.23 -5.58 -4.62
C GLN A 17 1.69 -6.55 -3.53
N VAL A 18 2.25 -6.02 -2.45
CA VAL A 18 2.63 -6.79 -1.26
C VAL A 18 1.65 -6.53 -0.12
N PRO A 19 1.30 -7.54 0.69
CA PRO A 19 0.43 -7.34 1.85
C PRO A 19 1.12 -6.55 2.96
N LEU A 20 0.37 -6.01 3.91
CA LEU A 20 0.93 -5.31 5.07
C LEU A 20 1.79 -6.27 5.93
N GLN A 21 1.26 -7.44 6.22
CA GLN A 21 1.99 -8.47 6.96
C GLN A 21 3.03 -9.15 6.06
N GLY A 22 4.30 -9.08 6.44
CA GLY A 22 5.40 -9.66 5.67
C GLY A 22 5.80 -8.85 4.42
N SER A 23 5.45 -7.58 4.38
CA SER A 23 5.69 -6.69 3.23
C SER A 23 7.14 -6.69 2.76
N LEU A 24 8.12 -6.63 3.68
CA LEU A 24 9.53 -6.58 3.31
C LEU A 24 10.00 -7.86 2.60
N ALA A 25 9.75 -9.02 3.17
CA ALA A 25 10.18 -10.29 2.56
C ALA A 25 9.54 -10.54 1.18
N LEU A 26 8.26 -10.16 1.03
CA LEU A 26 7.58 -10.29 -0.25
C LEU A 26 8.00 -9.22 -1.26
N ALA A 27 8.38 -8.03 -0.81
CA ALA A 27 8.95 -6.99 -1.66
C ALA A 27 10.33 -7.41 -2.21
N GLU A 28 11.19 -7.97 -1.36
CA GLU A 28 12.49 -8.53 -1.77
C GLU A 28 12.29 -9.65 -2.80
N ALA A 29 11.38 -10.58 -2.55
CA ALA A 29 11.05 -11.66 -3.48
C ALA A 29 10.44 -11.16 -4.81
N ALA A 30 9.63 -10.11 -4.77
CA ALA A 30 9.06 -9.49 -5.99
C ALA A 30 10.16 -8.82 -6.82
N TYR A 31 11.09 -8.12 -6.18
CA TYR A 31 12.25 -7.52 -6.82
C TYR A 31 13.13 -8.57 -7.50
N GLU A 32 13.50 -9.64 -6.79
CA GLU A 32 14.28 -10.74 -7.33
C GLU A 32 13.58 -11.45 -8.51
N ALA A 33 12.26 -11.48 -8.51
CA ALA A 33 11.45 -12.04 -9.59
C ALA A 33 11.26 -11.08 -10.78
N GLY A 34 11.76 -9.85 -10.72
CA GLY A 34 11.77 -8.90 -11.84
C GLY A 34 10.59 -7.92 -11.88
N ALA A 35 9.89 -7.67 -10.78
CA ALA A 35 8.87 -6.63 -10.74
C ALA A 35 9.49 -5.24 -11.02
N ASP A 36 8.75 -4.37 -11.71
CA ASP A 36 9.19 -3.01 -12.07
C ASP A 36 8.88 -1.97 -11.00
N ALA A 37 7.85 -2.20 -10.19
CA ALA A 37 7.46 -1.35 -9.08
C ALA A 37 6.69 -2.15 -8.02
N LEU A 38 6.51 -1.54 -6.85
CA LEU A 38 5.77 -2.12 -5.73
C LEU A 38 4.58 -1.24 -5.32
N LEU A 39 3.45 -1.86 -5.03
CA LEU A 39 2.36 -1.25 -4.28
C LEU A 39 2.43 -1.74 -2.83
N VAL A 40 2.81 -0.86 -1.91
CA VAL A 40 3.00 -1.13 -0.48
C VAL A 40 1.99 -0.31 0.35
N ALA A 41 1.02 -0.89 1.03
CA ALA A 41 0.75 -2.30 1.11
C ALA A 41 -0.74 -2.58 0.81
N GLY A 42 -1.03 -3.86 0.63
CA GLY A 42 -2.42 -4.33 0.61
C GLY A 42 -3.12 -4.15 1.97
N PRO A 43 -4.45 -4.35 2.03
CA PRO A 43 -5.22 -4.11 3.25
C PRO A 43 -4.75 -4.98 4.41
N ALA A 44 -4.87 -4.44 5.62
CA ALA A 44 -4.63 -5.21 6.83
C ALA A 44 -5.71 -6.29 6.96
N ARG A 45 -5.31 -7.50 7.34
CA ARG A 45 -6.22 -8.62 7.53
C ARG A 45 -6.43 -8.90 9.00
N GLY A 46 -7.65 -9.17 9.36
CA GLY A 46 -8.07 -9.50 10.72
C GLY A 46 -9.19 -10.51 10.75
N LEU A 47 -9.68 -10.79 11.94
CA LEU A 47 -10.86 -11.58 12.18
C LEU A 47 -11.91 -10.72 12.89
N ALA A 48 -13.16 -10.84 12.47
CA ALA A 48 -14.29 -10.22 13.13
C ALA A 48 -15.29 -11.28 13.61
N ALA A 49 -15.76 -11.11 14.83
CA ALA A 49 -16.70 -12.02 15.48
C ALA A 49 -18.00 -11.27 15.83
N TYR A 50 -18.68 -10.77 14.77
CA TYR A 50 -19.87 -9.92 14.94
C TYR A 50 -21.11 -10.71 15.37
N GLU A 51 -21.31 -11.90 14.79
CA GLU A 51 -22.53 -12.70 15.00
C GLU A 51 -22.27 -13.83 15.99
N ASP A 52 -21.21 -14.58 15.84
CA ASP A 52 -20.85 -15.70 16.73
C ASP A 52 -19.36 -15.58 17.13
N PRO A 53 -19.06 -15.38 18.44
CA PRO A 53 -17.70 -15.35 18.94
C PRO A 53 -16.88 -16.62 18.68
N ARG A 54 -17.54 -17.74 18.41
CA ARG A 54 -16.90 -19.03 18.16
C ARG A 54 -16.59 -19.26 16.66
N SER A 55 -17.15 -18.40 15.79
CA SER A 55 -16.99 -18.50 14.34
C SER A 55 -16.61 -17.14 13.73
N PRO A 56 -15.39 -16.64 14.03
CA PRO A 56 -14.95 -15.37 13.47
C PRO A 56 -14.71 -15.49 11.97
N ALA A 57 -15.08 -14.44 11.22
CA ALA A 57 -14.88 -14.35 9.78
C ALA A 57 -13.63 -13.51 9.45
N PRO A 58 -12.87 -13.86 8.39
CA PRO A 58 -11.79 -13.02 7.92
C PRO A 58 -12.34 -11.71 7.36
N VAL A 59 -11.67 -10.61 7.71
CA VAL A 59 -12.03 -9.25 7.25
C VAL A 59 -10.81 -8.48 6.81
N GLU A 60 -11.04 -7.52 5.92
CA GLU A 60 -10.07 -6.48 5.61
C GLU A 60 -10.36 -5.24 6.45
N VAL A 61 -9.30 -4.66 7.03
CA VAL A 61 -9.39 -3.49 7.90
C VAL A 61 -8.77 -2.29 7.19
N HIS A 62 -9.55 -1.22 7.11
CA HIS A 62 -9.17 0.03 6.48
C HIS A 62 -9.39 1.20 7.44
N GLY A 63 -8.69 2.31 7.21
CA GLY A 63 -8.92 3.55 7.92
C GLY A 63 -7.66 4.25 8.40
N PRO A 64 -7.79 5.52 8.86
CA PRO A 64 -6.65 6.37 9.20
C PRO A 64 -5.83 5.86 10.40
N LEU A 65 -6.45 5.12 11.33
CA LEU A 65 -5.76 4.55 12.48
C LEU A 65 -4.67 3.53 12.09
N LEU A 66 -4.75 2.97 10.90
CA LEU A 66 -3.75 2.02 10.39
C LEU A 66 -2.58 2.71 9.69
N HIS A 67 -2.67 4.03 9.39
CA HIS A 67 -1.63 4.77 8.69
C HIS A 67 -0.22 4.57 9.26
N PRO A 68 0.02 4.59 10.59
CA PRO A 68 1.36 4.36 11.14
C PRO A 68 1.94 2.99 10.79
N LEU A 69 1.12 1.96 10.68
CA LEU A 69 1.56 0.61 10.30
C LEU A 69 1.99 0.55 8.83
N TYR A 70 1.21 1.19 7.97
CA TYR A 70 1.55 1.31 6.55
C TYR A 70 2.80 2.17 6.32
N LEU A 71 2.94 3.26 7.07
CA LEU A 71 4.11 4.13 7.00
C LEU A 71 5.38 3.37 7.39
N GLN A 72 5.32 2.54 8.43
CA GLN A 72 6.42 1.66 8.84
C GLN A 72 6.79 0.69 7.72
N ALA A 73 5.81 0.02 7.11
CA ALA A 73 6.03 -0.93 6.03
C ALA A 73 6.70 -0.26 4.80
N VAL A 74 6.21 0.91 4.39
CA VAL A 74 6.81 1.68 3.28
C VAL A 74 8.26 2.06 3.60
N ARG A 75 8.53 2.55 4.81
CA ARG A 75 9.89 2.91 5.23
C ARG A 75 10.84 1.72 5.21
N GLU A 76 10.41 0.57 5.68
CA GLU A 76 11.23 -0.66 5.69
C GLU A 76 11.55 -1.13 4.27
N VAL A 77 10.55 -1.18 3.41
CA VAL A 77 10.72 -1.59 2.01
C VAL A 77 11.60 -0.60 1.26
N ALA A 78 11.37 0.71 1.40
CA ALA A 78 12.14 1.75 0.71
C ALA A 78 13.63 1.75 1.04
N ARG A 79 14.01 1.28 2.23
CA ARG A 79 15.41 1.18 2.66
C ARG A 79 16.13 -0.05 2.14
N ARG A 80 15.40 -1.04 1.70
CA ARG A 80 15.95 -2.37 1.37
C ARG A 80 15.76 -2.76 -0.09
N VAL A 81 14.71 -2.27 -0.74
CA VAL A 81 14.36 -2.66 -2.11
C VAL A 81 14.48 -1.45 -3.03
N PRO A 82 15.32 -1.51 -4.08
CA PRO A 82 15.57 -0.37 -4.99
C PRO A 82 14.52 -0.30 -6.11
N LEU A 83 13.25 -0.46 -5.80
CA LEU A 83 12.14 -0.31 -6.73
C LEU A 83 11.31 0.94 -6.41
N PRO A 84 10.69 1.57 -7.42
CA PRO A 84 9.67 2.58 -7.19
C PRO A 84 8.53 2.04 -6.32
N ILE A 85 8.13 2.82 -5.32
CA ILE A 85 7.07 2.42 -4.37
C ILE A 85 5.87 3.33 -4.55
N ILE A 86 4.71 2.73 -4.74
CA ILE A 86 3.41 3.36 -4.60
C ILE A 86 2.91 3.01 -3.19
N ALA A 87 2.81 4.00 -2.30
CA ALA A 87 2.33 3.77 -0.94
C ALA A 87 0.80 3.79 -0.88
N ARG A 88 0.23 2.89 -0.09
CA ARG A 88 -1.22 2.78 0.11
C ARG A 88 -1.53 2.47 1.57
N GLY A 89 -2.61 3.03 2.07
CA GLY A 89 -3.25 2.67 3.33
C GLY A 89 -3.34 3.80 4.34
N GLY A 90 -4.54 4.05 4.83
CA GLY A 90 -4.83 5.03 5.87
C GLY A 90 -4.65 6.50 5.49
N ILE A 91 -4.59 6.82 4.20
CA ILE A 91 -4.45 8.21 3.72
C ILE A 91 -5.81 8.89 3.78
N HIS A 92 -5.95 9.86 4.69
CA HIS A 92 -7.16 10.65 4.85
C HIS A 92 -6.92 12.16 4.76
N THR A 93 -5.66 12.58 4.85
CA THR A 93 -5.26 13.99 4.76
C THR A 93 -4.07 14.16 3.81
N PRO A 94 -3.82 15.38 3.30
CA PRO A 94 -2.59 15.67 2.57
C PRO A 94 -1.31 15.36 3.36
N ALA A 95 -1.33 15.56 4.68
CA ALA A 95 -0.18 15.26 5.53
C ALA A 95 0.15 13.76 5.58
N ASP A 96 -0.87 12.88 5.55
CA ASP A 96 -0.65 11.43 5.49
C ASP A 96 0.06 11.04 4.19
N ALA A 97 -0.36 11.61 3.07
CA ALA A 97 0.26 11.38 1.78
C ALA A 97 1.72 11.89 1.73
N GLN A 98 1.96 13.10 2.24
CA GLN A 98 3.31 13.68 2.34
C GLN A 98 4.23 12.85 3.23
N ALA A 99 3.71 12.26 4.31
CA ALA A 99 4.48 11.38 5.17
C ALA A 99 5.01 10.14 4.41
N PHE A 100 4.21 9.55 3.53
CA PHE A 100 4.68 8.45 2.68
C PHE A 100 5.77 8.88 1.70
N LEU A 101 5.61 10.02 1.05
CA LEU A 101 6.65 10.54 0.14
C LEU A 101 7.96 10.80 0.89
N ALA A 102 7.89 11.36 2.10
CA ALA A 102 9.05 11.58 2.96
C ALA A 102 9.74 10.28 3.41
N GLN A 103 9.05 9.15 3.41
CA GLN A 103 9.64 7.83 3.71
C GLN A 103 10.13 7.06 2.48
N GLY A 104 10.07 7.67 1.28
CA GLY A 104 10.64 7.10 0.07
C GLY A 104 9.64 6.55 -0.93
N ALA A 105 8.33 6.74 -0.72
CA ALA A 105 7.36 6.46 -1.76
C ALA A 105 7.50 7.47 -2.92
N MET A 106 7.31 7.00 -4.15
CA MET A 106 7.28 7.84 -5.35
C MET A 106 5.88 8.40 -5.60
N ALA A 107 4.86 7.65 -5.22
CA ALA A 107 3.45 8.01 -5.39
C ALA A 107 2.62 7.43 -4.25
N VAL A 108 1.36 7.87 -4.17
CA VAL A 108 0.38 7.33 -3.21
C VAL A 108 -0.87 6.85 -3.93
N ALA A 109 -1.51 5.82 -3.38
CA ALA A 109 -2.82 5.34 -3.79
C ALA A 109 -3.82 5.52 -2.64
N VAL A 110 -4.86 6.30 -2.89
CA VAL A 110 -5.93 6.56 -1.91
C VAL A 110 -7.00 5.47 -2.06
N ASP A 111 -7.41 4.87 -0.94
CA ASP A 111 -8.42 3.82 -0.91
C ASP A 111 -9.65 4.18 -0.08
N SER A 112 -9.64 3.99 1.23
CA SER A 112 -10.83 4.16 2.09
C SER A 112 -11.39 5.57 2.08
N LEU A 113 -10.59 6.60 1.92
CA LEU A 113 -11.06 7.98 1.82
C LEU A 113 -12.01 8.16 0.61
N ALA A 114 -11.76 7.47 -0.50
CA ALA A 114 -12.60 7.56 -1.69
C ALA A 114 -14.05 7.10 -1.44
N TYR A 115 -14.27 6.23 -0.48
CA TYR A 115 -15.61 5.76 -0.10
C TYR A 115 -16.26 6.67 0.95
N VAL A 116 -15.48 7.30 1.82
CA VAL A 116 -15.98 8.12 2.93
C VAL A 116 -16.20 9.56 2.51
N ASP A 117 -15.25 10.14 1.79
CA ASP A 117 -15.28 11.51 1.30
C ASP A 117 -14.53 11.63 -0.04
N PRO A 118 -15.21 11.35 -1.16
CA PRO A 118 -14.59 11.46 -2.49
C PRO A 118 -14.04 12.86 -2.81
N ALA A 119 -14.65 13.92 -2.24
CA ALA A 119 -14.20 15.29 -2.48
C ALA A 119 -12.84 15.57 -1.82
N ALA A 120 -12.56 14.95 -0.68
CA ALA A 120 -11.28 15.07 0.01
C ALA A 120 -10.12 14.43 -0.78
N VAL A 121 -10.39 13.44 -1.63
CA VAL A 121 -9.37 12.85 -2.54
C VAL A 121 -8.76 13.93 -3.45
N ALA A 122 -9.59 14.80 -3.99
CA ALA A 122 -9.11 15.91 -4.82
C ALA A 122 -8.26 16.93 -4.02
N ALA A 123 -8.53 17.10 -2.72
CA ALA A 123 -7.71 17.96 -1.86
C ALA A 123 -6.32 17.33 -1.61
N VAL A 124 -6.27 16.01 -1.38
CA VAL A 124 -5.00 15.28 -1.27
C VAL A 124 -4.19 15.41 -2.55
N ALA A 125 -4.80 15.17 -3.72
CA ALA A 125 -4.12 15.26 -5.01
C ALA A 125 -3.54 16.65 -5.26
N ARG A 126 -4.35 17.72 -5.09
CA ARG A 126 -3.91 19.10 -5.28
C ARG A 126 -2.74 19.49 -4.35
N ALA A 127 -2.76 19.02 -3.12
CA ALA A 127 -1.68 19.33 -2.18
C ALA A 127 -0.34 18.67 -2.54
N LEU A 128 -0.37 17.57 -3.29
CA LEU A 128 0.82 16.90 -3.80
C LEU A 128 1.35 17.55 -5.10
N GLU A 129 0.47 18.10 -5.94
CA GLU A 129 0.84 18.78 -7.18
C GLU A 129 1.55 20.13 -6.94
N ILE A 130 1.21 20.83 -5.85
CA ILE A 130 1.75 22.16 -5.54
C ILE A 130 3.18 22.07 -4.98
N GLY A 131 3.61 20.88 -4.51
CA GLY A 131 4.94 20.65 -3.91
C GLY A 131 5.21 21.50 -2.66
N PRO A 132 6.24 21.22 -1.89
CA PRO A 132 6.68 22.13 -0.83
C PRO A 132 7.35 23.38 -1.43
#